data_d34725fe21ba8e082a233be254058f93
#
_entry.id   d34725fe21ba8e082a233be254058f93
#
_cell.length_a   1.000
_cell.length_b   1.000
_cell.length_c   1.000
_cell.angle_alpha   90.00
_cell.angle_beta   90.00
_cell.angle_gamma   90.00
#
_symmetry.space_group_name_H-M   'P 1'
#
loop_
_entity.id
_entity.type
_entity.pdbx_description
1 polymer ?
#
loop_
_entity_poly.entity_id
_entity_poly.type
_entity_poly.pdbx_seq_one_letter_code
_entity_poly.pdbx_strand_id
1 'polypeptide(L)'
;PSSAASDVYKRQLLISVDSPERGIELYASELYKADRAYREYVTAWRRAHPEARSVDTDLQESYRSYQHALGQAWQMQVDKLERWSFKGVDAQSDFYEREISPVVGAKKKIAVIVSDALRYEAAQELAERINRENRFSTDLKKQYGVLPSYTQLGMAALLPHDPSSAHDSLAFGKDHYGVLVDGRSATGTENRDAILGDVGGKAIQAGELLKMKSIDVKALYRSCNVLYVYHNVIDAHGDSDKTEDEVFDSCETTFRELTDVVKKLAGGNVNNMIITSDHGFLYQGFDLDDSEWLSTQPQGDEVWVKKRRFTIGSRLAPDRAFITFTAAQAGLDDPDGEGVTIQIPNSIMRLRKQGTGSHYVHGGSALPEIVVPVLHVSK
;
A
#
# COMPACT_ATOMS: atom_id res chain seq x y z
N PRO A 1 2.92 22.73 -26.67
CA PRO A 1 2.33 21.93 -25.56
C PRO A 1 2.68 22.45 -24.18
N SER A 2 3.34 23.60 -24.05
CA SER A 2 3.89 24.03 -22.75
C SER A 2 2.95 24.86 -21.86
N SER A 3 1.90 25.49 -22.38
CA SER A 3 1.08 26.39 -21.58
C SER A 3 0.02 25.69 -20.71
N ALA A 4 -0.64 24.69 -21.25
CA ALA A 4 -1.71 23.99 -20.52
C ALA A 4 -1.17 23.12 -19.37
N ALA A 5 -0.03 22.46 -19.56
CA ALA A 5 0.65 21.71 -18.49
C ALA A 5 1.15 22.66 -17.39
N SER A 6 1.78 23.80 -17.76
CA SER A 6 2.23 24.81 -16.83
C SER A 6 1.09 25.45 -16.02
N ASP A 7 -0.09 25.67 -16.61
CA ASP A 7 -1.25 26.25 -15.92
C ASP A 7 -1.95 25.26 -14.99
N VAL A 8 -1.98 23.97 -15.35
CA VAL A 8 -2.43 22.89 -14.47
C VAL A 8 -1.49 22.76 -13.27
N TYR A 9 -0.17 22.82 -13.47
CA TYR A 9 0.84 22.77 -12.41
C TYR A 9 0.79 23.98 -11.48
N LYS A 10 0.63 25.20 -12.01
CA LYS A 10 0.49 26.42 -11.18
C LYS A 10 -0.76 26.42 -10.30
N ARG A 11 -1.84 25.77 -10.73
CA ARG A 11 -3.06 25.56 -9.92
C ARG A 11 -2.89 24.48 -8.85
N GLN A 12 -2.02 23.48 -9.07
CA GLN A 12 -1.75 22.40 -8.12
C GLN A 12 -0.85 22.84 -6.96
N LEU A 13 -0.08 23.90 -7.09
CA LEU A 13 0.71 24.49 -5.97
C LEU A 13 -0.15 25.05 -4.83
N LEU A 14 -1.46 25.16 -5.00
CA LEU A 14 -2.42 25.56 -3.97
C LEU A 14 -3.30 24.37 -3.55
N ILE A 15 -2.68 23.25 -3.20
CA ILE A 15 -3.42 22.11 -2.65
C ILE A 15 -3.92 22.49 -1.25
N SER A 16 -5.25 22.53 -1.09
CA SER A 16 -5.90 22.74 0.20
C SER A 16 -6.63 21.46 0.62
N VAL A 17 -6.38 21.05 1.85
CA VAL A 17 -7.04 19.89 2.47
C VAL A 17 -7.69 20.37 3.75
N ASP A 18 -9.03 20.32 3.81
CA ASP A 18 -9.81 20.91 4.91
C ASP A 18 -9.97 19.96 6.09
N SER A 19 -9.98 18.65 5.84
CA SER A 19 -10.01 17.61 6.87
C SER A 19 -9.22 16.36 6.40
N PRO A 20 -8.84 15.46 7.33
CA PRO A 20 -8.14 14.22 6.95
C PRO A 20 -8.96 13.36 5.97
N GLU A 21 -10.26 13.21 6.21
CA GLU A 21 -11.17 12.43 5.35
C GLU A 21 -11.27 13.04 3.96
N ARG A 22 -11.34 14.39 3.91
CA ARG A 22 -11.37 15.11 2.63
C ARG A 22 -10.07 14.97 1.87
N GLY A 23 -8.93 14.87 2.55
CA GLY A 23 -7.63 14.61 1.94
C GLY A 23 -7.58 13.26 1.23
N ILE A 24 -8.05 12.20 1.89
CA ILE A 24 -8.15 10.86 1.30
C ILE A 24 -9.12 10.86 0.10
N GLU A 25 -10.29 11.51 0.24
CA GLU A 25 -11.25 11.64 -0.85
C GLU A 25 -10.69 12.39 -2.06
N LEU A 26 -10.05 13.53 -1.81
CA LEU A 26 -9.46 14.37 -2.85
C LEU A 26 -8.32 13.65 -3.58
N TYR A 27 -7.50 12.89 -2.83
CA TYR A 27 -6.46 12.08 -3.45
C TYR A 27 -7.07 11.03 -4.36
N ALA A 28 -8.06 10.28 -3.89
CA ALA A 28 -8.67 9.19 -4.64
C ALA A 28 -9.54 9.66 -5.83
N SER A 29 -10.05 10.89 -5.82
CA SER A 29 -10.84 11.44 -6.93
C SER A 29 -10.03 12.23 -7.96
N GLU A 30 -8.99 12.96 -7.52
CA GLU A 30 -8.30 13.92 -8.38
C GLU A 30 -6.77 13.82 -8.33
N LEU A 31 -6.18 13.84 -7.13
CA LEU A 31 -4.74 14.08 -7.00
C LEU A 31 -3.88 12.89 -7.44
N TYR A 32 -4.41 11.65 -7.36
CA TYR A 32 -3.73 10.46 -7.89
C TYR A 32 -3.37 10.60 -9.38
N LYS A 33 -4.09 11.44 -10.13
CA LYS A 33 -3.86 11.66 -11.57
C LYS A 33 -2.47 12.26 -11.86
N ALA A 34 -1.92 13.05 -10.94
CA ALA A 34 -0.57 13.58 -11.07
C ALA A 34 0.48 12.46 -10.91
N ASP A 35 0.28 11.58 -9.94
CA ASP A 35 1.13 10.41 -9.73
C ASP A 35 1.10 9.47 -10.94
N ARG A 36 -0.10 9.22 -11.48
CA ARG A 36 -0.30 8.41 -12.68
C ARG A 36 0.39 9.04 -13.90
N ALA A 37 0.16 10.33 -14.14
CA ALA A 37 0.76 11.04 -15.27
C ALA A 37 2.30 11.03 -15.20
N TYR A 38 2.86 11.19 -14.00
CA TYR A 38 4.31 11.12 -13.81
C TYR A 38 4.84 9.70 -14.09
N ARG A 39 4.20 8.65 -13.57
CA ARG A 39 4.59 7.26 -13.85
C ARG A 39 4.52 6.94 -15.35
N GLU A 40 3.41 7.27 -16.00
CA GLU A 40 3.23 7.05 -17.45
C GLU A 40 4.28 7.78 -18.28
N TYR A 41 4.60 9.03 -17.90
CA TYR A 41 5.64 9.81 -18.55
C TYR A 41 7.03 9.19 -18.38
N VAL A 42 7.42 8.83 -17.16
CA VAL A 42 8.74 8.22 -16.87
C VAL A 42 8.90 6.92 -17.68
N THR A 43 7.87 6.08 -17.71
CA THR A 43 7.88 4.84 -18.49
C THR A 43 8.00 5.11 -19.99
N ALA A 44 7.26 6.08 -20.53
CA ALA A 44 7.34 6.47 -21.93
C ALA A 44 8.70 7.10 -22.28
N TRP A 45 9.23 7.97 -21.41
CA TRP A 45 10.53 8.60 -21.59
C TRP A 45 11.66 7.56 -21.69
N ARG A 46 11.71 6.60 -20.75
CA ARG A 46 12.72 5.53 -20.74
C ARG A 46 12.68 4.70 -22.02
N ARG A 47 11.49 4.35 -22.48
CA ARG A 47 11.31 3.64 -23.77
C ARG A 47 11.82 4.42 -24.97
N ALA A 48 11.62 5.73 -24.97
CA ALA A 48 12.07 6.60 -26.06
C ALA A 48 13.56 6.94 -26.00
N HIS A 49 14.16 6.89 -24.79
CA HIS A 49 15.54 7.30 -24.54
C HIS A 49 16.28 6.24 -23.69
N PRO A 50 16.49 5.02 -24.21
CA PRO A 50 17.07 3.91 -23.44
C PRO A 50 18.49 4.20 -22.93
N GLU A 51 19.22 5.15 -23.56
CA GLU A 51 20.56 5.58 -23.12
C GLU A 51 20.55 6.72 -22.10
N ALA A 52 19.37 7.33 -21.83
CA ALA A 52 19.27 8.44 -20.89
C ALA A 52 19.36 7.93 -19.45
N ARG A 53 20.25 8.55 -18.67
CA ARG A 53 20.42 8.23 -17.23
C ARG A 53 19.40 8.91 -16.33
N SER A 54 18.75 9.95 -16.81
CA SER A 54 17.75 10.72 -16.06
C SER A 54 16.57 11.08 -16.95
N VAL A 55 15.44 11.28 -16.33
CA VAL A 55 14.23 11.82 -16.95
C VAL A 55 14.37 13.34 -17.09
N ASP A 56 13.51 13.97 -17.88
CA ASP A 56 13.45 15.43 -18.07
C ASP A 56 13.41 16.17 -16.72
N THR A 57 14.36 17.09 -16.52
CA THR A 57 14.58 17.80 -15.24
C THR A 57 13.40 18.67 -14.86
N ASP A 58 12.81 19.40 -15.83
CA ASP A 58 11.71 20.34 -15.56
C ASP A 58 10.47 19.58 -15.06
N LEU A 59 10.22 18.37 -15.59
CA LEU A 59 9.12 17.56 -15.13
C LEU A 59 9.41 16.95 -13.75
N GLN A 60 10.63 16.51 -13.50
CA GLN A 60 11.04 16.03 -12.18
C GLN A 60 10.84 17.09 -11.11
N GLU A 61 11.29 18.32 -11.35
CA GLU A 61 11.11 19.46 -10.43
C GLU A 61 9.63 19.80 -10.22
N SER A 62 8.85 19.73 -11.28
CA SER A 62 7.41 19.95 -11.21
C SER A 62 6.71 18.90 -10.35
N TYR A 63 7.03 17.62 -10.55
CA TYR A 63 6.47 16.54 -9.75
C TYR A 63 6.94 16.60 -8.30
N ARG A 64 8.20 16.92 -8.06
CA ARG A 64 8.74 17.16 -6.71
C ARG A 64 7.96 18.25 -6.00
N SER A 65 7.74 19.39 -6.67
CA SER A 65 6.97 20.50 -6.12
C SER A 65 5.53 20.08 -5.77
N TYR A 66 4.91 19.26 -6.61
CA TYR A 66 3.60 18.67 -6.33
C TYR A 66 3.65 17.77 -5.08
N GLN A 67 4.61 16.86 -4.97
CA GLN A 67 4.75 15.97 -3.82
C GLN A 67 4.94 16.75 -2.52
N HIS A 68 5.76 17.80 -2.52
CA HIS A 68 5.97 18.68 -1.37
C HIS A 68 4.67 19.42 -0.99
N ALA A 69 3.97 20.02 -1.94
CA ALA A 69 2.73 20.74 -1.67
C ALA A 69 1.65 19.81 -1.11
N LEU A 70 1.50 18.61 -1.70
CA LEU A 70 0.57 17.60 -1.21
C LEU A 70 0.96 17.13 0.20
N GLY A 71 2.23 16.81 0.39
CA GLY A 71 2.75 16.33 1.66
C GLY A 71 2.57 17.35 2.79
N GLN A 72 2.80 18.63 2.53
CA GLN A 72 2.57 19.71 3.51
C GLN A 72 1.09 19.90 3.83
N ALA A 73 0.23 19.97 2.81
CA ALA A 73 -1.21 20.13 3.00
C ALA A 73 -1.82 18.94 3.78
N TRP A 74 -1.35 17.75 3.50
CA TRP A 74 -1.75 16.53 4.20
C TRP A 74 -1.22 16.49 5.63
N GLN A 75 0.05 16.83 5.86
CA GLN A 75 0.66 16.85 7.19
C GLN A 75 -0.12 17.72 8.17
N MET A 76 -0.56 18.90 7.74
CA MET A 76 -1.38 19.79 8.59
C MET A 76 -2.69 19.15 9.08
N GLN A 77 -3.17 18.11 8.41
CA GLN A 77 -4.35 17.37 8.84
C GLN A 77 -3.97 16.21 9.76
N VAL A 78 -2.89 15.51 9.44
CA VAL A 78 -2.39 14.40 10.25
C VAL A 78 -1.93 14.88 11.63
N ASP A 79 -1.36 16.07 11.73
CA ASP A 79 -0.94 16.69 13.01
C ASP A 79 -2.10 16.92 13.99
N LYS A 80 -3.35 16.89 13.51
CA LYS A 80 -4.57 17.04 14.34
C LYS A 80 -5.10 15.71 14.85
N LEU A 81 -4.56 14.59 14.39
CA LEU A 81 -5.07 13.26 14.74
C LEU A 81 -4.58 12.83 16.13
N GLU A 82 -5.52 12.47 16.98
CA GLU A 82 -5.24 11.82 18.26
C GLU A 82 -4.98 10.32 18.10
N ARG A 83 -5.52 9.73 17.02
CA ARG A 83 -5.35 8.33 16.63
C ARG A 83 -5.44 8.18 15.12
N TRP A 84 -4.87 7.11 14.62
CA TRP A 84 -4.91 6.79 13.19
C TRP A 84 -6.28 6.22 12.79
N SER A 85 -7.25 7.10 12.65
CA SER A 85 -8.63 6.73 12.30
C SER A 85 -9.33 7.89 11.59
N PHE A 86 -10.09 7.60 10.54
CA PHE A 86 -10.75 8.58 9.68
C PHE A 86 -12.24 8.28 9.60
N LYS A 87 -13.06 9.22 10.07
CA LYS A 87 -14.51 9.02 10.16
C LYS A 87 -15.15 8.88 8.77
N GLY A 88 -15.84 7.77 8.54
CA GLY A 88 -16.56 7.52 7.29
C GLY A 88 -15.66 7.13 6.12
N VAL A 89 -14.39 6.83 6.39
CA VAL A 89 -13.48 6.21 5.42
C VAL A 89 -13.19 4.79 5.88
N ASP A 90 -13.27 3.83 4.96
CA ASP A 90 -13.02 2.43 5.24
C ASP A 90 -11.57 2.19 5.68
N ALA A 91 -11.36 1.43 6.75
CA ALA A 91 -10.05 1.02 7.22
C ALA A 91 -9.58 -0.27 6.55
N GLN A 92 -8.27 -0.38 6.32
CA GLN A 92 -7.67 -1.62 5.82
C GLN A 92 -7.76 -2.75 6.86
N SER A 93 -7.68 -2.44 8.14
CA SER A 93 -7.87 -3.41 9.23
C SER A 93 -9.26 -4.05 9.24
N ASP A 94 -10.28 -3.37 8.70
CA ASP A 94 -11.64 -3.90 8.62
C ASP A 94 -11.91 -4.64 7.31
N PHE A 95 -10.89 -4.81 6.45
CA PHE A 95 -11.07 -5.35 5.10
C PHE A 95 -11.75 -6.71 5.10
N TYR A 96 -11.29 -7.65 5.91
CA TYR A 96 -11.87 -8.99 5.93
C TYR A 96 -13.34 -8.97 6.35
N GLU A 97 -13.67 -8.29 7.45
CA GLU A 97 -15.03 -8.21 7.97
C GLU A 97 -15.97 -7.41 7.05
N ARG A 98 -15.47 -6.40 6.38
CA ARG A 98 -16.27 -5.60 5.45
C ARG A 98 -16.50 -6.26 4.10
N GLU A 99 -15.45 -6.85 3.51
CA GLU A 99 -15.49 -7.30 2.12
C GLU A 99 -15.69 -8.82 1.98
N ILE A 100 -15.17 -9.61 2.91
CA ILE A 100 -15.08 -11.07 2.78
C ILE A 100 -16.13 -11.77 3.64
N SER A 101 -16.22 -11.44 4.91
CA SER A 101 -17.11 -12.09 5.88
C SER A 101 -18.58 -12.14 5.41
N PRO A 102 -19.17 -11.06 4.83
CA PRO A 102 -20.54 -11.11 4.31
C PRO A 102 -20.72 -12.07 3.13
N VAL A 103 -19.70 -12.20 2.27
CA VAL A 103 -19.76 -13.10 1.12
C VAL A 103 -19.72 -14.56 1.59
N VAL A 104 -18.79 -14.87 2.49
CA VAL A 104 -18.65 -16.21 3.08
C VAL A 104 -19.89 -16.56 3.93
N GLY A 105 -20.40 -15.63 4.73
CA GLY A 105 -21.63 -15.76 5.50
C GLY A 105 -22.86 -16.06 4.63
N ALA A 106 -22.92 -15.50 3.42
CA ALA A 106 -23.94 -15.82 2.42
C ALA A 106 -23.70 -17.16 1.68
N LYS A 107 -22.74 -17.99 2.15
CA LYS A 107 -22.31 -19.26 1.54
C LYS A 107 -21.84 -19.11 0.08
N LYS A 108 -21.32 -17.94 -0.25
CA LYS A 108 -20.65 -17.67 -1.53
C LYS A 108 -19.15 -17.74 -1.33
N LYS A 109 -18.44 -17.85 -2.44
CA LYS A 109 -16.97 -17.89 -2.46
C LYS A 109 -16.41 -16.66 -3.12
N ILE A 110 -15.19 -16.27 -2.72
CA ILE A 110 -14.50 -15.12 -3.25
C ILE A 110 -13.00 -15.40 -3.38
N ALA A 111 -12.34 -14.78 -4.35
CA ALA A 111 -10.89 -14.72 -4.42
C ALA A 111 -10.40 -13.30 -4.13
N VAL A 112 -9.36 -13.18 -3.33
CA VAL A 112 -8.68 -11.92 -3.00
C VAL A 112 -7.28 -11.97 -3.59
N ILE A 113 -6.95 -11.02 -4.43
CA ILE A 113 -5.61 -10.86 -5.01
C ILE A 113 -4.95 -9.71 -4.27
N VAL A 114 -3.89 -10.00 -3.52
CA VAL A 114 -3.12 -8.97 -2.82
C VAL A 114 -1.84 -8.73 -3.61
N SER A 115 -1.73 -7.56 -4.24
CA SER A 115 -0.55 -7.16 -4.98
C SER A 115 0.26 -6.17 -4.14
N ASP A 116 1.46 -6.61 -3.75
CA ASP A 116 2.38 -5.87 -2.90
C ASP A 116 2.75 -4.52 -3.54
N ALA A 117 2.58 -3.45 -2.78
CA ALA A 117 2.82 -2.06 -3.18
C ALA A 117 2.00 -1.56 -4.39
N LEU A 118 0.82 -2.13 -4.68
CA LEU A 118 -0.03 -1.63 -5.76
C LEU A 118 -0.66 -0.30 -5.36
N ARG A 119 -0.13 0.82 -5.87
CA ARG A 119 -0.68 2.16 -5.62
C ARG A 119 -2.10 2.31 -6.15
N TYR A 120 -2.87 3.20 -5.52
CA TYR A 120 -4.23 3.52 -5.94
C TYR A 120 -4.31 3.99 -7.41
N GLU A 121 -3.36 4.83 -7.85
CA GLU A 121 -3.30 5.30 -9.25
C GLU A 121 -3.06 4.17 -10.26
N ALA A 122 -2.22 3.18 -9.89
CA ALA A 122 -1.97 2.01 -10.71
C ALA A 122 -3.19 1.08 -10.76
N ALA A 123 -3.92 0.95 -9.65
CA ALA A 123 -5.17 0.20 -9.61
C ALA A 123 -6.27 0.83 -10.48
N GLN A 124 -6.32 2.15 -10.60
CA GLN A 124 -7.21 2.84 -11.54
C GLN A 124 -6.92 2.43 -12.99
N GLU A 125 -5.65 2.43 -13.39
CA GLU A 125 -5.29 1.97 -14.73
C GLU A 125 -5.57 0.47 -14.93
N LEU A 126 -5.28 -0.35 -13.92
CA LEU A 126 -5.60 -1.78 -13.97
C LEU A 126 -7.09 -2.03 -14.17
N ALA A 127 -7.95 -1.29 -13.50
CA ALA A 127 -9.41 -1.35 -13.65
C ALA A 127 -9.83 -1.05 -15.10
N GLU A 128 -9.28 0.01 -15.70
CA GLU A 128 -9.52 0.36 -17.10
C GLU A 128 -9.07 -0.76 -18.05
N ARG A 129 -7.90 -1.37 -17.79
CA ARG A 129 -7.37 -2.47 -18.60
C ARG A 129 -8.23 -3.73 -18.50
N ILE A 130 -8.66 -4.10 -17.30
CA ILE A 130 -9.56 -5.25 -17.08
C ILE A 130 -10.90 -5.03 -17.77
N ASN A 131 -11.48 -3.82 -17.71
CA ASN A 131 -12.73 -3.48 -18.39
C ASN A 131 -12.65 -3.58 -19.91
N ARG A 132 -11.48 -3.34 -20.52
CA ARG A 132 -11.26 -3.50 -21.97
C ARG A 132 -11.36 -4.96 -22.43
N GLU A 133 -11.25 -5.93 -21.54
CA GLU A 133 -11.42 -7.35 -21.86
C GLU A 133 -12.87 -7.76 -22.17
N ASN A 134 -13.84 -6.84 -22.08
CA ASN A 134 -15.28 -7.03 -22.40
C ASN A 134 -15.96 -8.23 -21.71
N ARG A 135 -15.30 -8.85 -20.74
CA ARG A 135 -15.75 -10.03 -20.00
C ARG A 135 -15.89 -9.75 -18.51
N PHE A 136 -15.33 -8.64 -18.07
CA PHE A 136 -15.25 -8.24 -16.68
C PHE A 136 -15.83 -6.86 -16.48
N SER A 137 -16.42 -6.65 -15.32
CA SER A 137 -16.83 -5.35 -14.82
C SER A 137 -16.05 -5.06 -13.55
N THR A 138 -15.59 -3.83 -13.38
CA THR A 138 -14.81 -3.41 -12.21
C THR A 138 -15.48 -2.26 -11.48
N ASP A 139 -15.35 -2.26 -10.15
CA ASP A 139 -15.72 -1.16 -9.27
C ASP A 139 -14.56 -0.91 -8.30
N LEU A 140 -13.93 0.27 -8.42
CA LEU A 140 -12.78 0.63 -7.60
C LEU A 140 -13.20 1.52 -6.45
N LYS A 141 -12.96 1.04 -5.24
CA LYS A 141 -13.09 1.76 -3.99
C LYS A 141 -11.71 2.05 -3.38
N LYS A 142 -11.68 2.78 -2.30
CA LYS A 142 -10.51 3.10 -1.51
C LYS A 142 -10.71 2.71 -0.07
N GLN A 143 -9.61 2.44 0.61
CA GLN A 143 -9.50 2.34 2.06
C GLN A 143 -8.22 3.02 2.52
N TYR A 144 -8.16 3.44 3.79
CA TYR A 144 -6.90 3.92 4.34
C TYR A 144 -6.09 2.76 4.93
N GLY A 145 -4.78 2.78 4.67
CA GLY A 145 -3.83 1.77 5.14
C GLY A 145 -3.51 1.89 6.62
N VAL A 146 -3.07 0.79 7.20
CA VAL A 146 -2.51 0.76 8.56
C VAL A 146 -1.21 1.56 8.64
N LEU A 147 -0.80 1.93 9.84
CA LEU A 147 0.42 2.70 10.10
C LEU A 147 1.33 1.98 11.12
N PRO A 148 2.63 1.77 10.81
CA PRO A 148 3.34 2.14 9.57
C PRO A 148 2.82 1.39 8.33
N SER A 149 2.83 2.05 7.18
CA SER A 149 2.33 1.48 5.92
C SER A 149 3.41 0.61 5.25
N TYR A 150 3.65 -0.57 5.79
CA TYR A 150 4.66 -1.50 5.30
C TYR A 150 4.13 -2.93 5.17
N THR A 151 4.81 -3.74 4.39
CA THR A 151 4.37 -5.06 3.94
C THR A 151 3.85 -5.96 5.06
N GLN A 152 4.61 -6.11 6.18
CA GLN A 152 4.21 -7.07 7.21
C GLN A 152 2.89 -6.67 7.87
N LEU A 153 2.70 -5.37 8.17
CA LEU A 153 1.49 -4.89 8.82
C LEU A 153 0.31 -4.81 7.84
N GLY A 154 0.53 -4.29 6.63
CA GLY A 154 -0.52 -4.21 5.62
C GLY A 154 -1.04 -5.59 5.22
N MET A 155 -0.15 -6.57 5.04
CA MET A 155 -0.54 -7.96 4.75
C MET A 155 -1.32 -8.60 5.90
N ALA A 156 -0.93 -8.35 7.16
CA ALA A 156 -1.63 -8.83 8.33
C ALA A 156 -3.03 -8.21 8.48
N ALA A 157 -3.15 -6.92 8.22
CA ALA A 157 -4.41 -6.17 8.30
C ALA A 157 -5.49 -6.66 7.31
N LEU A 158 -5.10 -7.35 6.25
CA LEU A 158 -6.02 -7.92 5.27
C LEU A 158 -6.53 -9.33 5.64
N LEU A 159 -6.01 -9.92 6.72
CA LEU A 159 -6.38 -11.27 7.18
C LEU A 159 -7.61 -11.23 8.10
N PRO A 160 -8.30 -12.37 8.29
CA PRO A 160 -9.38 -12.45 9.27
C PRO A 160 -8.86 -12.16 10.68
N HIS A 161 -9.43 -11.17 11.31
CA HIS A 161 -9.31 -10.81 12.73
C HIS A 161 -10.50 -9.93 13.10
N ASP A 162 -10.86 -9.87 14.38
CA ASP A 162 -11.94 -9.01 14.86
C ASP A 162 -11.37 -7.79 15.58
N PRO A 163 -11.33 -6.62 14.91
CA PRO A 163 -10.78 -5.41 15.52
C PRO A 163 -11.58 -4.90 16.75
N SER A 164 -12.77 -5.45 16.98
CA SER A 164 -13.61 -5.12 18.16
C SER A 164 -13.34 -6.04 19.36
N SER A 165 -12.64 -7.15 19.17
CA SER A 165 -12.30 -8.11 20.22
C SER A 165 -11.08 -7.63 21.01
N ALA A 166 -11.11 -7.80 22.32
CA ALA A 166 -9.97 -7.50 23.19
C ALA A 166 -8.80 -8.49 23.03
N HIS A 167 -8.96 -9.50 22.18
CA HIS A 167 -7.99 -10.57 21.95
C HIS A 167 -7.63 -10.79 20.47
N ASP A 168 -8.36 -10.14 19.55
CA ASP A 168 -8.20 -10.32 18.11
C ASP A 168 -7.51 -9.08 17.56
N SER A 169 -6.19 -9.03 17.70
CA SER A 169 -5.47 -7.82 17.48
C SER A 169 -4.26 -8.02 16.59
N LEU A 170 -3.91 -6.95 15.94
CA LEU A 170 -2.64 -6.81 15.25
C LEU A 170 -1.59 -6.35 16.28
N ALA A 171 -0.53 -7.14 16.47
CA ALA A 171 0.58 -6.78 17.36
C ALA A 171 1.93 -7.02 16.65
N PHE A 172 2.97 -6.33 17.09
CA PHE A 172 4.32 -6.68 16.61
C PHE A 172 4.79 -7.96 17.27
N GLY A 173 5.49 -8.80 16.51
CA GLY A 173 6.16 -9.98 17.03
C GLY A 173 7.42 -9.64 17.82
N LYS A 174 8.07 -10.65 18.38
CA LYS A 174 9.30 -10.50 19.21
C LYS A 174 10.47 -9.81 18.52
N ASP A 175 10.51 -9.80 17.19
CA ASP A 175 11.49 -9.07 16.39
C ASP A 175 11.08 -7.61 16.14
N HIS A 176 9.92 -7.19 16.67
CA HIS A 176 9.29 -5.88 16.52
C HIS A 176 9.07 -5.44 15.05
N TYR A 177 9.24 -6.35 14.09
CA TYR A 177 9.06 -6.10 12.66
C TYR A 177 8.02 -7.03 12.02
N GLY A 178 8.06 -8.32 12.33
CA GLY A 178 7.00 -9.25 11.98
C GLY A 178 5.72 -8.92 12.74
N VAL A 179 4.57 -9.28 12.18
CA VAL A 179 3.26 -8.98 12.76
C VAL A 179 2.54 -10.24 13.14
N LEU A 180 1.88 -10.18 14.29
CA LEU A 180 1.00 -11.22 14.80
C LEU A 180 -0.46 -10.83 14.53
N VAL A 181 -1.23 -11.81 14.11
CA VAL A 181 -2.70 -11.78 14.06
C VAL A 181 -3.19 -12.78 15.10
N ASP A 182 -3.88 -12.31 16.12
CA ASP A 182 -4.36 -13.15 17.26
C ASP A 182 -3.23 -14.00 17.86
N GLY A 183 -2.08 -13.38 18.07
CA GLY A 183 -0.89 -14.03 18.62
C GLY A 183 -0.14 -14.96 17.67
N ARG A 184 -0.60 -15.14 16.42
CA ARG A 184 0.05 -15.99 15.41
C ARG A 184 0.77 -15.16 14.35
N SER A 185 1.98 -15.58 13.98
CA SER A 185 2.74 -14.89 12.94
C SER A 185 1.99 -14.85 11.59
N ALA A 186 1.89 -13.65 11.00
CA ALA A 186 1.38 -13.44 9.65
C ALA A 186 2.51 -13.30 8.60
N THR A 187 3.77 -13.55 8.99
CA THR A 187 4.91 -13.41 8.10
C THR A 187 5.02 -14.62 7.15
N GLY A 188 5.02 -14.34 5.86
CA GLY A 188 5.09 -15.37 4.82
C GLY A 188 3.75 -16.02 4.48
N THR A 189 3.67 -16.59 3.27
CA THR A 189 2.42 -17.16 2.73
C THR A 189 1.93 -18.37 3.53
N GLU A 190 2.83 -19.20 4.04
CA GLU A 190 2.46 -20.40 4.83
C GLU A 190 1.73 -20.03 6.14
N ASN A 191 2.24 -19.03 6.87
CA ASN A 191 1.58 -18.57 8.09
C ASN A 191 0.22 -17.93 7.80
N ARG A 192 0.12 -17.16 6.71
CA ARG A 192 -1.15 -16.57 6.27
C ARG A 192 -2.15 -17.64 5.83
N ASP A 193 -1.69 -18.70 5.16
CA ASP A 193 -2.52 -19.86 4.81
C ASP A 193 -3.08 -20.56 6.07
N ALA A 194 -2.25 -20.71 7.10
CA ALA A 194 -2.68 -21.28 8.37
C ALA A 194 -3.74 -20.41 9.07
N ILE A 195 -3.60 -19.07 9.06
CA ILE A 195 -4.60 -18.15 9.62
C ILE A 195 -5.91 -18.22 8.81
N LEU A 196 -5.82 -18.18 7.48
CA LEU A 196 -6.98 -18.32 6.59
C LEU A 196 -7.69 -19.67 6.75
N GLY A 197 -6.95 -20.71 7.13
CA GLY A 197 -7.50 -22.04 7.35
C GLY A 197 -8.64 -22.07 8.38
N ASP A 198 -8.63 -21.21 9.39
CA ASP A 198 -9.66 -21.15 10.43
C ASP A 198 -11.03 -20.72 9.89
N VAL A 199 -11.04 -19.95 8.81
CA VAL A 199 -12.26 -19.53 8.10
C VAL A 199 -12.54 -20.36 6.83
N GLY A 200 -11.82 -21.48 6.68
CA GLY A 200 -11.91 -22.33 5.51
C GLY A 200 -11.31 -21.71 4.26
N GLY A 201 -10.36 -20.81 4.44
CA GLY A 201 -9.62 -20.13 3.37
C GLY A 201 -8.35 -20.85 2.96
N LYS A 202 -7.71 -20.39 1.90
CA LYS A 202 -6.39 -20.82 1.41
C LYS A 202 -5.61 -19.66 0.83
N ALA A 203 -4.29 -19.79 0.86
CA ALA A 203 -3.35 -18.86 0.23
C ALA A 203 -2.50 -19.56 -0.84
N ILE A 204 -2.16 -18.82 -1.90
CA ILE A 204 -1.28 -19.28 -2.98
C ILE A 204 -0.50 -18.09 -3.55
N GLN A 205 0.69 -18.33 -4.08
CA GLN A 205 1.41 -17.33 -4.86
C GLN A 205 0.85 -17.21 -6.28
N ALA A 206 0.78 -16.00 -6.83
CA ALA A 206 0.28 -15.75 -8.19
C ALA A 206 1.06 -16.54 -9.25
N GLY A 207 2.39 -16.62 -9.11
CA GLY A 207 3.24 -17.39 -10.01
C GLY A 207 2.95 -18.91 -10.01
N GLU A 208 2.50 -19.46 -8.88
CA GLU A 208 2.06 -20.85 -8.79
C GLU A 208 0.68 -21.03 -9.45
N LEU A 209 -0.27 -20.14 -9.13
CA LEU A 209 -1.61 -20.16 -9.72
C LEU A 209 -1.56 -20.09 -11.25
N LEU A 210 -0.70 -19.23 -11.82
CA LEU A 210 -0.57 -19.06 -13.26
C LEU A 210 -0.06 -20.34 -13.96
N LYS A 211 0.74 -21.16 -13.30
CA LYS A 211 1.24 -22.44 -13.84
C LYS A 211 0.18 -23.57 -13.79
N MET A 212 -0.85 -23.44 -12.95
CA MET A 212 -1.88 -24.48 -12.80
C MET A 212 -2.74 -24.61 -14.06
N LYS A 213 -3.28 -25.82 -14.31
CA LYS A 213 -4.34 -26.01 -15.32
C LYS A 213 -5.67 -25.48 -14.77
N SER A 214 -6.58 -25.07 -15.64
CA SER A 214 -7.90 -24.55 -15.23
C SER A 214 -8.71 -25.55 -14.37
N ILE A 215 -8.54 -26.84 -14.58
CA ILE A 215 -9.20 -27.88 -13.78
C ILE A 215 -8.68 -27.88 -12.34
N ASP A 216 -7.38 -27.65 -12.15
CA ASP A 216 -6.73 -27.62 -10.84
C ASP A 216 -7.09 -26.33 -10.09
N VAL A 217 -7.15 -25.18 -10.78
CA VAL A 217 -7.66 -23.91 -10.22
C VAL A 217 -9.10 -24.08 -9.74
N LYS A 218 -9.94 -24.74 -10.53
CA LYS A 218 -11.33 -25.03 -10.14
C LYS A 218 -11.40 -25.96 -8.92
N ALA A 219 -10.54 -26.96 -8.83
CA ALA A 219 -10.46 -27.85 -7.68
C ALA A 219 -10.00 -27.10 -6.42
N LEU A 220 -8.95 -26.27 -6.54
CA LEU A 220 -8.47 -25.42 -5.46
C LEU A 220 -9.58 -24.49 -4.94
N TYR A 221 -10.23 -23.74 -5.83
CA TYR A 221 -11.27 -22.79 -5.44
C TYR A 221 -12.49 -23.48 -4.82
N ARG A 222 -12.80 -24.70 -5.24
CA ARG A 222 -13.88 -25.49 -4.63
C ARG A 222 -13.56 -25.96 -3.21
N SER A 223 -12.27 -26.15 -2.90
CA SER A 223 -11.82 -26.68 -1.60
C SER A 223 -11.77 -25.64 -0.49
N CYS A 224 -12.00 -24.35 -0.78
CA CYS A 224 -11.96 -23.27 0.20
C CYS A 224 -13.17 -22.33 0.07
N ASN A 225 -13.43 -21.53 1.10
CA ASN A 225 -14.45 -20.46 1.09
C ASN A 225 -13.89 -19.16 0.51
N VAL A 226 -12.64 -18.85 0.83
CA VAL A 226 -11.91 -17.71 0.31
C VAL A 226 -10.52 -18.15 -0.17
N LEU A 227 -10.10 -17.63 -1.31
CA LEU A 227 -8.76 -17.88 -1.88
C LEU A 227 -7.98 -16.59 -1.95
N TYR A 228 -6.89 -16.48 -1.16
CA TYR A 228 -5.93 -15.38 -1.26
C TYR A 228 -4.84 -15.72 -2.27
N VAL A 229 -4.57 -14.80 -3.18
CA VAL A 229 -3.51 -14.90 -4.19
C VAL A 229 -2.53 -13.77 -3.97
N TYR A 230 -1.31 -14.08 -3.55
CA TYR A 230 -0.27 -13.08 -3.29
C TYR A 230 0.58 -12.86 -4.54
N HIS A 231 0.78 -11.58 -4.88
CA HIS A 231 1.56 -11.12 -6.02
C HIS A 231 2.56 -10.07 -5.55
N ASN A 232 3.84 -10.23 -5.89
CA ASN A 232 4.89 -9.29 -5.50
C ASN A 232 5.84 -9.04 -6.68
N VAL A 233 5.55 -8.03 -7.47
CA VAL A 233 6.42 -7.58 -8.58
C VAL A 233 6.87 -6.14 -8.33
N ILE A 234 5.98 -5.24 -7.90
CA ILE A 234 6.32 -3.82 -7.71
C ILE A 234 7.31 -3.68 -6.53
N ASP A 235 6.96 -4.20 -5.36
CA ASP A 235 7.79 -4.09 -4.16
C ASP A 235 9.14 -4.79 -4.33
N ALA A 236 9.17 -5.97 -4.95
CA ALA A 236 10.41 -6.69 -5.22
C ALA A 236 11.40 -5.91 -6.12
N HIS A 237 10.91 -5.03 -7.01
CA HIS A 237 11.77 -4.14 -7.79
C HIS A 237 12.15 -2.89 -6.98
N GLY A 238 11.20 -2.33 -6.23
CA GLY A 238 11.38 -1.10 -5.47
C GLY A 238 12.36 -1.25 -4.30
N ASP A 239 12.30 -2.35 -3.57
CA ASP A 239 13.18 -2.62 -2.41
C ASP A 239 14.63 -2.97 -2.77
N SER A 240 14.95 -3.09 -4.06
CA SER A 240 16.28 -3.41 -4.54
C SER A 240 16.97 -2.17 -5.11
N ASP A 241 18.11 -1.77 -4.53
CA ASP A 241 18.94 -0.65 -5.01
C ASP A 241 19.32 -0.76 -6.50
N LYS A 242 19.29 -1.96 -7.06
CA LYS A 242 19.65 -2.21 -8.46
C LYS A 242 18.48 -1.97 -9.42
N THR A 243 17.25 -2.08 -8.93
CA THR A 243 16.02 -2.07 -9.75
C THR A 243 14.99 -1.04 -9.28
N GLU A 244 15.27 -0.25 -8.21
CA GLU A 244 14.32 0.76 -7.73
C GLU A 244 13.94 1.77 -8.82
N ASP A 245 14.85 2.06 -9.73
CA ASP A 245 14.56 2.94 -10.87
C ASP A 245 13.59 2.31 -11.87
N GLU A 246 13.48 0.99 -11.92
CA GLU A 246 12.60 0.25 -12.82
C GLU A 246 11.19 0.01 -12.22
N VAL A 247 10.92 0.53 -11.00
CA VAL A 247 9.65 0.27 -10.30
C VAL A 247 8.42 0.67 -11.13
N PHE A 248 8.50 1.72 -11.94
CA PHE A 248 7.40 2.10 -12.82
C PHE A 248 7.23 1.17 -14.03
N ASP A 249 8.32 0.61 -14.52
CA ASP A 249 8.27 -0.42 -15.57
C ASP A 249 7.71 -1.73 -15.02
N SER A 250 7.94 -2.04 -13.73
CA SER A 250 7.36 -3.18 -13.05
C SER A 250 5.84 -3.10 -12.92
N CYS A 251 5.25 -1.88 -12.93
CA CYS A 251 3.79 -1.70 -13.00
C CYS A 251 3.19 -2.28 -14.28
N GLU A 252 3.87 -2.14 -15.43
CA GLU A 252 3.40 -2.72 -16.70
C GLU A 252 3.38 -4.26 -16.65
N THR A 253 4.38 -4.85 -16.03
CA THR A 253 4.42 -6.30 -15.77
C THR A 253 3.29 -6.71 -14.83
N THR A 254 3.09 -5.95 -13.76
CA THR A 254 2.00 -6.17 -12.78
C THR A 254 0.63 -6.12 -13.45
N PHE A 255 0.35 -5.15 -14.31
CA PHE A 255 -0.94 -5.05 -15.00
C PHE A 255 -1.22 -6.28 -15.87
N ARG A 256 -0.21 -6.76 -16.59
CA ARG A 256 -0.32 -7.97 -17.40
C ARG A 256 -0.57 -9.20 -16.52
N GLU A 257 0.27 -9.41 -15.50
CA GLU A 257 0.16 -10.58 -14.64
C GLU A 257 -1.13 -10.62 -13.84
N LEU A 258 -1.58 -9.49 -13.27
CA LEU A 258 -2.87 -9.43 -12.56
C LEU A 258 -4.06 -9.66 -13.51
N THR A 259 -4.02 -9.15 -14.73
CA THR A 259 -5.03 -9.47 -15.74
C THR A 259 -5.04 -10.95 -16.08
N ASP A 260 -3.87 -11.59 -16.18
CA ASP A 260 -3.77 -13.04 -16.42
C ASP A 260 -4.24 -13.85 -15.22
N VAL A 261 -3.98 -13.41 -13.98
CA VAL A 261 -4.54 -14.01 -12.76
C VAL A 261 -6.07 -13.95 -12.77
N VAL A 262 -6.66 -12.80 -13.09
CA VAL A 262 -8.12 -12.63 -13.22
C VAL A 262 -8.68 -13.59 -14.27
N LYS A 263 -8.07 -13.68 -15.45
CA LYS A 263 -8.48 -14.62 -16.51
C LYS A 263 -8.35 -16.07 -16.07
N LYS A 264 -7.27 -16.41 -15.38
CA LYS A 264 -7.02 -17.75 -14.85
C LYS A 264 -8.09 -18.17 -13.83
N LEU A 265 -8.38 -17.30 -12.86
CA LEU A 265 -9.42 -17.50 -11.87
C LEU A 265 -10.80 -17.64 -12.51
N ALA A 266 -11.15 -16.77 -13.46
CA ALA A 266 -12.41 -16.84 -14.20
C ALA A 266 -12.54 -18.13 -15.01
N GLY A 267 -11.44 -18.67 -15.56
CA GLY A 267 -11.38 -20.00 -16.19
C GLY A 267 -11.62 -21.14 -15.20
N GLY A 268 -11.31 -20.94 -13.92
CA GLY A 268 -11.62 -21.83 -12.79
C GLY A 268 -13.03 -21.67 -12.21
N ASN A 269 -13.90 -20.85 -12.85
CA ASN A 269 -15.26 -20.51 -12.39
C ASN A 269 -15.29 -19.62 -11.14
N VAL A 270 -14.29 -18.78 -10.94
CA VAL A 270 -14.31 -17.70 -9.95
C VAL A 270 -15.00 -16.51 -10.58
N ASN A 271 -16.11 -16.06 -10.01
CA ASN A 271 -16.92 -14.97 -10.54
C ASN A 271 -16.79 -13.67 -9.73
N ASN A 272 -16.43 -13.79 -8.46
CA ASN A 272 -16.23 -12.64 -7.57
C ASN A 272 -14.76 -12.59 -7.17
N MET A 273 -14.11 -11.50 -7.48
CA MET A 273 -12.70 -11.27 -7.15
C MET A 273 -12.53 -9.87 -6.59
N ILE A 274 -11.58 -9.70 -5.69
CA ILE A 274 -11.11 -8.39 -5.23
C ILE A 274 -9.62 -8.33 -5.46
N ILE A 275 -9.13 -7.22 -6.02
CA ILE A 275 -7.71 -6.90 -6.08
C ILE A 275 -7.47 -5.76 -5.09
N THR A 276 -6.52 -5.93 -4.18
CA THR A 276 -6.13 -4.93 -3.19
C THR A 276 -4.62 -4.90 -3.02
N SER A 277 -4.14 -4.03 -2.14
CA SER A 277 -2.73 -3.91 -1.79
C SER A 277 -2.57 -3.84 -0.27
N ASP A 278 -1.40 -4.15 0.19
CA ASP A 278 -0.97 -3.97 1.57
C ASP A 278 -0.59 -2.53 1.89
N HIS A 279 0.06 -1.84 0.97
CA HIS A 279 0.41 -0.41 1.04
C HIS A 279 0.67 0.17 -0.36
N GLY A 280 0.88 1.47 -0.43
CA GLY A 280 1.47 2.11 -1.59
C GLY A 280 2.89 2.58 -1.30
N PHE A 281 3.44 3.50 -2.11
CA PHE A 281 4.80 3.99 -1.95
C PHE A 281 4.97 5.42 -2.45
N LEU A 282 6.04 6.07 -1.98
CA LEU A 282 6.59 7.28 -2.57
C LEU A 282 7.71 6.92 -3.54
N TYR A 283 7.73 7.58 -4.68
CA TYR A 283 8.81 7.45 -5.65
C TYR A 283 9.33 8.83 -6.05
N GLN A 284 10.64 8.99 -5.98
CA GLN A 284 11.37 10.19 -6.41
C GLN A 284 12.59 9.73 -7.21
N GLY A 285 12.47 9.75 -8.54
CA GLY A 285 13.51 9.29 -9.47
C GLY A 285 14.64 10.30 -9.70
N PHE A 286 15.00 11.07 -8.64
CA PHE A 286 16.05 12.09 -8.65
C PHE A 286 16.76 12.13 -7.31
N ASP A 287 17.98 12.67 -7.29
CA ASP A 287 18.73 12.84 -6.06
C ASP A 287 17.98 13.75 -5.07
N LEU A 288 17.86 13.26 -3.86
CA LEU A 288 17.19 14.00 -2.78
C LEU A 288 18.07 15.10 -2.24
N ASP A 289 17.50 16.31 -2.10
CA ASP A 289 18.17 17.39 -1.41
C ASP A 289 18.35 17.09 0.09
N ASP A 290 19.35 17.72 0.70
CA ASP A 290 19.58 17.61 2.15
C ASP A 290 18.34 17.99 2.97
N SER A 291 17.51 18.90 2.47
CA SER A 291 16.27 19.33 3.09
C SER A 291 15.16 18.25 3.13
N GLU A 292 15.27 17.18 2.36
CA GLU A 292 14.33 16.04 2.32
C GLU A 292 14.72 14.94 3.33
N TRP A 293 15.86 15.13 3.97
CA TRP A 293 16.35 14.24 5.02
C TRP A 293 16.17 14.85 6.40
N LEU A 294 15.67 14.07 7.35
CA LEU A 294 15.64 14.50 8.74
C LEU A 294 17.05 14.59 9.31
N SER A 295 17.33 15.72 9.97
CA SER A 295 18.57 15.92 10.75
C SER A 295 18.50 15.26 12.12
N THR A 296 17.30 15.14 12.69
CA THR A 296 17.06 14.49 13.99
C THR A 296 16.92 12.99 13.84
N GLN A 297 17.16 12.26 14.92
CA GLN A 297 17.04 10.81 15.00
C GLN A 297 16.01 10.46 16.06
N PRO A 298 15.23 9.38 15.89
CA PRO A 298 14.34 8.86 16.91
C PRO A 298 15.11 8.55 18.21
N GLN A 299 14.51 8.91 19.32
CA GLN A 299 15.04 8.66 20.67
C GLN A 299 13.94 8.08 21.56
N GLY A 300 14.28 7.19 22.48
CA GLY A 300 13.36 6.54 23.40
C GLY A 300 14.11 5.59 24.32
N ASP A 301 13.39 4.75 25.04
CA ASP A 301 14.04 3.73 25.89
C ASP A 301 14.80 2.74 25.01
N GLU A 302 14.20 2.34 23.88
CA GLU A 302 14.83 1.49 22.90
C GLU A 302 14.27 1.75 21.49
N VAL A 303 15.13 1.73 20.47
CA VAL A 303 14.77 1.81 19.04
C VAL A 303 14.99 0.44 18.43
N TRP A 304 13.89 -0.28 18.14
CA TRP A 304 13.94 -1.66 17.62
C TRP A 304 14.09 -1.71 16.10
N VAL A 305 13.25 -0.93 15.41
CA VAL A 305 13.22 -0.88 13.95
C VAL A 305 13.35 0.54 13.48
N LYS A 306 14.30 0.78 12.56
CA LYS A 306 14.49 2.06 11.90
C LYS A 306 14.55 1.86 10.39
N LYS A 307 13.56 2.38 9.71
CA LYS A 307 13.47 2.45 8.25
C LYS A 307 13.50 3.91 7.79
N ARG A 308 13.50 4.18 6.50
CA ARG A 308 13.52 5.56 5.99
C ARG A 308 12.24 6.34 6.31
N ARG A 309 11.11 5.63 6.35
CA ARG A 309 9.78 6.23 6.52
C ARG A 309 9.12 5.94 7.85
N PHE A 310 9.71 5.11 8.70
CA PHE A 310 9.16 4.84 10.04
C PHE A 310 10.21 4.31 11.01
N THR A 311 9.86 4.42 12.27
CA THR A 311 10.60 3.82 13.39
C THR A 311 9.61 3.18 14.35
N ILE A 312 9.98 2.02 14.90
CA ILE A 312 9.25 1.34 15.98
C ILE A 312 10.22 1.22 17.16
N GLY A 313 9.75 1.50 18.34
CA GLY A 313 10.57 1.43 19.57
C GLY A 313 9.75 1.49 20.84
N SER A 314 10.41 1.38 21.98
CA SER A 314 9.81 1.55 23.30
C SER A 314 9.84 3.01 23.69
N ARG A 315 8.66 3.55 24.03
CA ARG A 315 8.47 4.91 24.56
C ARG A 315 9.30 5.97 23.81
N LEU A 316 9.19 5.98 22.49
CA LEU A 316 9.87 6.98 21.67
C LEU A 316 9.42 8.38 22.08
N ALA A 317 10.39 9.27 22.35
CA ALA A 317 10.12 10.62 22.77
C ALA A 317 9.53 11.45 21.61
N PRO A 318 8.41 12.16 21.82
CA PRO A 318 7.83 13.02 20.80
C PRO A 318 8.85 14.08 20.31
N ASP A 319 8.93 14.28 19.03
CA ASP A 319 9.76 15.30 18.37
C ASP A 319 8.97 15.92 17.21
N ARG A 320 9.20 17.19 16.92
CA ARG A 320 8.48 17.96 15.89
C ARG A 320 8.68 17.44 14.48
N ALA A 321 9.73 16.66 14.25
CA ALA A 321 10.03 16.08 12.94
C ALA A 321 9.21 14.83 12.64
N PHE A 322 8.48 14.31 13.64
CA PHE A 322 7.74 13.05 13.55
C PHE A 322 6.30 13.21 14.03
N ILE A 323 5.41 12.46 13.40
CA ILE A 323 4.16 12.04 14.02
C ILE A 323 4.50 10.88 14.94
N THR A 324 4.00 10.90 16.16
CA THR A 324 4.25 9.86 17.16
C THR A 324 2.92 9.29 17.66
N PHE A 325 2.74 7.99 17.51
CA PHE A 325 1.60 7.24 18.01
C PHE A 325 2.05 6.11 18.94
N THR A 326 1.31 5.87 20.01
CA THR A 326 1.37 4.60 20.73
C THR A 326 0.75 3.49 19.88
N ALA A 327 1.01 2.21 20.20
CA ALA A 327 0.35 1.09 19.55
C ALA A 327 -1.17 1.28 19.50
N ALA A 328 -1.82 1.55 20.60
CA ALA A 328 -3.27 1.76 20.71
C ALA A 328 -3.79 2.93 19.85
N GLN A 329 -3.03 4.02 19.71
CA GLN A 329 -3.39 5.13 18.82
C GLN A 329 -3.27 4.75 17.34
N ALA A 330 -2.39 3.81 17.02
CA ALA A 330 -2.22 3.26 15.67
C ALA A 330 -3.18 2.09 15.37
N GLY A 331 -4.02 1.67 16.32
CA GLY A 331 -4.92 0.52 16.17
C GLY A 331 -4.23 -0.82 16.33
N LEU A 332 -3.14 -0.87 17.10
CA LEU A 332 -2.35 -2.06 17.39
C LEU A 332 -2.36 -2.39 18.87
N ASP A 333 -2.12 -3.65 19.21
CA ASP A 333 -1.93 -4.10 20.57
C ASP A 333 -0.46 -4.04 21.01
N ASP A 334 -0.29 -3.93 22.32
CA ASP A 334 0.99 -4.05 23.03
C ASP A 334 0.83 -5.07 24.15
N PRO A 335 0.73 -6.38 23.81
CA PRO A 335 0.36 -7.43 24.76
C PRO A 335 1.38 -7.62 25.88
N ASP A 336 2.64 -7.31 25.62
CA ASP A 336 3.73 -7.44 26.59
C ASP A 336 3.94 -6.16 27.42
N GLY A 337 3.22 -5.07 27.10
CA GLY A 337 3.30 -3.80 27.82
C GLY A 337 4.65 -3.08 27.66
N GLU A 338 5.30 -3.28 26.52
CA GLU A 338 6.65 -2.75 26.24
C GLU A 338 6.64 -1.24 25.96
N GLY A 339 5.45 -0.63 25.89
CA GLY A 339 5.29 0.79 25.55
C GLY A 339 5.59 1.05 24.08
N VAL A 340 5.08 0.17 23.22
CA VAL A 340 5.27 0.24 21.77
C VAL A 340 4.84 1.61 21.25
N THR A 341 5.75 2.26 20.55
CA THR A 341 5.56 3.58 19.96
C THR A 341 6.06 3.57 18.53
N ILE A 342 5.31 4.23 17.66
CA ILE A 342 5.59 4.35 16.24
C ILE A 342 5.88 5.82 15.94
N GLN A 343 6.97 6.09 15.23
CA GLN A 343 7.28 7.41 14.71
C GLN A 343 7.37 7.41 13.20
N ILE A 344 6.67 8.36 12.58
CA ILE A 344 6.64 8.55 11.13
C ILE A 344 7.25 9.93 10.82
N PRO A 345 8.27 10.01 9.98
CA PRO A 345 8.75 11.29 9.45
C PRO A 345 7.63 12.13 8.85
N ASN A 346 7.59 13.42 9.17
CA ASN A 346 6.55 14.30 8.67
C ASN A 346 6.57 14.39 7.14
N SER A 347 5.40 14.54 6.54
CA SER A 347 5.22 14.73 5.10
C SER A 347 5.93 13.62 4.30
N ILE A 348 6.74 13.98 3.33
CA ILE A 348 7.52 13.05 2.50
C ILE A 348 8.97 12.90 2.96
N MET A 349 9.32 13.44 4.13
CA MET A 349 10.68 13.41 4.71
C MET A 349 11.15 11.98 4.99
N ARG A 350 12.46 11.79 5.00
CA ARG A 350 13.11 10.50 5.22
C ARG A 350 14.16 10.54 6.32
N LEU A 351 14.28 9.43 7.03
CA LEU A 351 15.42 9.18 7.92
C LEU A 351 16.66 8.75 7.14
N ARG A 352 17.82 9.30 7.46
CA ARG A 352 19.10 8.85 6.89
C ARG A 352 19.39 7.42 7.37
N LYS A 353 19.61 6.52 6.41
CA LYS A 353 20.02 5.14 6.65
C LYS A 353 21.04 4.75 5.57
N GLN A 354 22.15 4.09 5.98
CA GLN A 354 23.17 3.59 5.05
C GLN A 354 22.64 2.38 4.27
N GLY A 355 23.08 2.25 3.02
CA GLY A 355 23.07 1.01 2.24
C GLY A 355 21.74 0.57 1.68
N THR A 356 20.78 1.47 1.44
CA THR A 356 19.53 1.13 0.74
C THR A 356 19.16 2.21 -0.26
N GLY A 357 18.43 1.85 -1.31
CA GLY A 357 17.88 2.78 -2.28
C GLY A 357 17.10 3.92 -1.61
N SER A 358 16.98 5.02 -2.29
CA SER A 358 16.34 6.22 -1.75
C SER A 358 15.17 6.72 -2.58
N HIS A 359 15.04 6.24 -3.79
CA HIS A 359 14.01 6.67 -4.73
C HIS A 359 12.65 6.06 -4.41
N TYR A 360 12.61 4.76 -4.10
CA TYR A 360 11.44 4.02 -3.68
C TYR A 360 11.42 3.91 -2.15
N VAL A 361 10.35 4.36 -1.50
CA VAL A 361 10.17 4.21 -0.05
C VAL A 361 8.68 4.05 0.30
N HIS A 362 8.43 3.30 1.35
CA HIS A 362 7.11 3.10 1.95
C HIS A 362 7.21 3.03 3.48
N GLY A 363 6.09 3.00 4.17
CA GLY A 363 6.02 2.92 5.63
C GLY A 363 5.57 4.21 6.30
N GLY A 364 5.42 5.29 5.55
CA GLY A 364 4.98 6.58 6.06
C GLY A 364 3.47 6.80 5.99
N SER A 365 3.08 8.04 6.25
CA SER A 365 1.68 8.47 6.28
C SER A 365 1.25 9.23 5.03
N ALA A 366 2.11 9.40 4.01
CA ALA A 366 1.75 10.16 2.83
C ALA A 366 0.61 9.48 2.04
N LEU A 367 -0.27 10.28 1.44
CA LEU A 367 -1.46 9.75 0.72
C LEU A 367 -1.12 8.66 -0.30
N PRO A 368 -0.04 8.76 -1.12
CA PRO A 368 0.35 7.67 -2.02
C PRO A 368 0.78 6.38 -1.32
N GLU A 369 1.16 6.44 -0.02
CA GLU A 369 1.54 5.26 0.78
C GLU A 369 0.32 4.60 1.42
N ILE A 370 -0.70 5.41 1.84
CA ILE A 370 -1.80 4.96 2.69
C ILE A 370 -3.15 4.82 1.97
N VAL A 371 -3.35 5.43 0.81
CA VAL A 371 -4.61 5.24 0.07
C VAL A 371 -4.51 3.95 -0.73
N VAL A 372 -5.13 2.90 -0.18
CA VAL A 372 -5.05 1.53 -0.67
C VAL A 372 -6.29 1.21 -1.52
N PRO A 373 -6.11 0.62 -2.72
CA PRO A 373 -7.23 0.25 -3.59
C PRO A 373 -8.00 -0.96 -3.08
N VAL A 374 -9.30 -0.98 -3.34
CA VAL A 374 -10.18 -2.15 -3.25
C VAL A 374 -10.94 -2.25 -4.57
N LEU A 375 -10.41 -3.06 -5.50
CA LEU A 375 -10.94 -3.21 -6.84
C LEU A 375 -11.77 -4.50 -6.93
N HIS A 376 -13.08 -4.34 -6.93
CA HIS A 376 -14.00 -5.45 -7.19
C HIS A 376 -13.98 -5.80 -8.66
N VAL A 377 -13.87 -7.09 -8.99
CA VAL A 377 -13.90 -7.62 -10.34
C VAL A 377 -14.96 -8.71 -10.42
N SER A 378 -15.95 -8.52 -11.27
CA SER A 378 -17.01 -9.48 -11.57
C SER A 378 -16.96 -9.91 -13.03
N LYS A 379 -17.37 -11.19 -13.28
CA LYS A 379 -17.46 -11.76 -14.62
C LYS A 379 -18.88 -11.69 -15.12
#